data_258296cd60e0b7a97d27e4ca77e87c31
#
_entry.id   258296cd60e0b7a97d27e4ca77e87c31
#
_cell.length_a   1.000
_cell.length_b   1.000
_cell.length_c   1.000
_cell.angle_alpha   90.00
_cell.angle_beta   90.00
_cell.angle_gamma   90.00
#
_symmetry.space_group_name_H-M   'P 1'
#
loop_
_entity.id
_entity.type
_entity.pdbx_description
1 polymer ?
#
loop_
_entity_poly.entity_id
_entity_poly.type
_entity_poly.pdbx_seq_one_letter_code
_entity_poly.pdbx_strand_id
1 'polypeptide(L)'
;MKAGQKQTGKTDTVLWVLVLILVVLGLGALFSASEYNGRVRFHDSAYYFKKQLFATALGLLVMDLASRVDYRLSVKLAPAAYIFSLFLSAAVLLFGQEINGSKRWLNLGPLSFQPSEFSKVAVILFLVWQISNTKSKTTGFWFICRTMMTLLPVAGLVGSNNLSTAVIILGIGVLLIFVANPRYLQFLALGGAGIGFIAVFLAAESYRLERLAIWRDPEKYEKGFQTIQGLYAIGSGGIFGKGFGNSLQKLGFVPEAQNDMIFSIVCEETGILGAFLTLFLFGILIWRLCILALNCRDLQGTLLCAGIMAHMAIQVVLNVAVVTNTIPNTGITLPFVSYGGTSVVFLLGEMGLALSVSSHRHGRIT
;
A
#
# COMPACT_ATOMS: atom_id res chain seq x y z
N MET A 1 45.10 -10.36 6.98
CA MET A 1 43.78 -9.89 6.58
C MET A 1 42.78 -10.24 7.69
N LYS A 2 42.45 -9.28 8.58
CA LYS A 2 41.42 -9.49 9.62
C LYS A 2 40.05 -9.32 8.94
N ALA A 3 39.30 -10.41 8.90
CA ALA A 3 37.87 -10.35 8.50
C ALA A 3 37.17 -9.40 9.47
N GLY A 4 36.78 -8.21 8.97
CA GLY A 4 36.04 -7.24 9.75
C GLY A 4 34.72 -7.86 10.21
N GLN A 5 34.58 -8.04 11.50
CA GLN A 5 33.30 -8.37 12.13
C GLN A 5 32.29 -7.29 11.72
N LYS A 6 31.30 -7.66 10.88
CA LYS A 6 30.11 -6.86 10.63
C LYS A 6 29.39 -6.68 11.98
N GLN A 7 29.58 -5.54 12.62
CA GLN A 7 28.72 -5.15 13.73
C GLN A 7 27.33 -4.87 13.18
N THR A 8 26.47 -5.88 13.24
CA THR A 8 25.04 -5.70 13.01
C THR A 8 24.46 -4.91 14.18
N GLY A 9 23.94 -3.74 13.90
CA GLY A 9 23.20 -2.93 14.89
C GLY A 9 21.97 -3.70 15.38
N LYS A 10 21.41 -3.31 16.52
CA LYS A 10 20.13 -3.87 16.99
C LYS A 10 19.02 -3.51 16.02
N THR A 11 18.28 -4.50 15.59
CA THR A 11 17.04 -4.35 14.79
C THR A 11 16.05 -3.46 15.54
N ASP A 12 15.29 -2.65 14.83
CA ASP A 12 14.28 -1.76 15.43
C ASP A 12 13.10 -2.55 15.99
N THR A 13 13.18 -2.86 17.29
CA THR A 13 12.15 -3.64 18.00
C THR A 13 10.80 -2.93 18.02
N VAL A 14 10.80 -1.58 18.05
CA VAL A 14 9.55 -0.80 18.06
C VAL A 14 8.81 -0.97 16.75
N LEU A 15 9.50 -0.86 15.61
CA LEU A 15 8.90 -1.10 14.30
C LEU A 15 8.34 -2.52 14.21
N TRP A 16 9.10 -3.51 14.69
CA TRP A 16 8.71 -4.92 14.66
C TRP A 16 7.40 -5.16 15.46
N VAL A 17 7.35 -4.63 16.68
CA VAL A 17 6.16 -4.76 17.55
C VAL A 17 4.94 -4.04 16.96
N LEU A 18 5.13 -2.84 16.42
CA LEU A 18 4.03 -2.08 15.77
C LEU A 18 3.42 -2.85 14.59
N VAL A 19 4.26 -3.45 13.75
CA VAL A 19 3.79 -4.26 12.62
C VAL A 19 2.99 -5.46 13.12
N LEU A 20 3.46 -6.15 14.15
CA LEU A 20 2.73 -7.28 14.74
C LEU A 20 1.38 -6.85 15.32
N ILE A 21 1.33 -5.74 16.05
CA ILE A 21 0.06 -5.21 16.60
C ILE A 21 -0.93 -4.93 15.47
N LEU A 22 -0.50 -4.26 14.38
CA LEU A 22 -1.35 -3.97 13.23
C LEU A 22 -1.82 -5.24 12.52
N VAL A 23 -0.95 -6.23 12.38
CA VAL A 23 -1.29 -7.54 11.78
C VAL A 23 -2.32 -8.28 12.63
N VAL A 24 -2.14 -8.34 13.95
CA VAL A 24 -3.09 -9.01 14.86
C VAL A 24 -4.44 -8.30 14.85
N LEU A 25 -4.45 -6.97 14.91
CA LEU A 25 -5.65 -6.16 14.82
C LEU A 25 -6.36 -6.40 13.47
N GLY A 26 -5.59 -6.42 12.37
CA GLY A 26 -6.11 -6.68 11.03
C GLY A 26 -6.71 -8.07 10.88
N LEU A 27 -6.05 -9.11 11.39
CA LEU A 27 -6.59 -10.47 11.38
C LEU A 27 -7.88 -10.57 12.18
N GLY A 28 -7.97 -9.90 13.33
CA GLY A 28 -9.18 -9.82 14.12
C GLY A 28 -10.33 -9.14 13.36
N ALA A 29 -10.08 -7.95 12.83
CA ALA A 29 -11.06 -7.20 12.03
C ALA A 29 -11.52 -8.00 10.81
N LEU A 30 -10.58 -8.65 10.11
CA LEU A 30 -10.89 -9.49 8.96
C LEU A 30 -11.74 -10.70 9.34
N PHE A 31 -11.42 -11.37 10.44
CA PHE A 31 -12.21 -12.51 10.92
C PHE A 31 -13.68 -12.12 11.10
N SER A 32 -13.92 -10.99 11.77
CA SER A 32 -15.28 -10.48 11.94
C SER A 32 -15.93 -10.06 10.61
N ALA A 33 -15.27 -9.22 9.81
CA ALA A 33 -15.85 -8.67 8.58
C ALA A 33 -16.10 -9.71 7.49
N SER A 34 -15.37 -10.84 7.49
CA SER A 34 -15.45 -11.85 6.43
C SER A 34 -16.33 -13.06 6.75
N GLU A 35 -16.75 -13.22 8.00
CA GLU A 35 -17.50 -14.38 8.48
C GLU A 35 -18.75 -14.68 7.64
N TYR A 36 -19.59 -13.69 7.41
CA TYR A 36 -20.82 -13.82 6.64
C TYR A 36 -20.54 -14.20 5.18
N ASN A 37 -19.65 -13.46 4.51
CA ASN A 37 -19.30 -13.72 3.11
C ASN A 37 -18.63 -15.09 2.93
N GLY A 38 -17.81 -15.52 3.88
CA GLY A 38 -17.23 -16.86 3.90
C GLY A 38 -18.27 -17.96 3.99
N ARG A 39 -19.24 -17.79 4.88
CA ARG A 39 -20.35 -18.75 5.07
C ARG A 39 -21.24 -18.85 3.84
N VAL A 40 -21.62 -17.72 3.23
CA VAL A 40 -22.54 -17.68 2.09
C VAL A 40 -21.86 -18.17 0.80
N ARG A 41 -20.62 -17.76 0.51
CA ARG A 41 -19.94 -18.07 -0.76
C ARG A 41 -19.20 -19.40 -0.76
N PHE A 42 -18.66 -19.82 0.39
CA PHE A 42 -17.75 -20.97 0.49
C PHE A 42 -18.20 -22.01 1.51
N HIS A 43 -19.34 -21.81 2.18
CA HIS A 43 -19.82 -22.67 3.28
C HIS A 43 -18.83 -22.84 4.43
N ASP A 44 -17.86 -21.90 4.55
CA ASP A 44 -16.85 -21.86 5.59
C ASP A 44 -16.68 -20.42 6.08
N SER A 45 -17.16 -20.13 7.28
CA SER A 45 -17.08 -18.80 7.91
C SER A 45 -15.66 -18.31 8.08
N ALA A 46 -14.68 -19.19 8.21
CA ALA A 46 -13.26 -18.87 8.38
C ALA A 46 -12.46 -18.89 7.07
N TYR A 47 -13.08 -19.05 5.90
CA TYR A 47 -12.38 -19.21 4.61
C TYR A 47 -11.38 -18.08 4.33
N TYR A 48 -11.83 -16.84 4.39
CA TYR A 48 -10.97 -15.67 4.14
C TYR A 48 -9.88 -15.53 5.21
N PHE A 49 -10.24 -15.76 6.47
CA PHE A 49 -9.30 -15.71 7.59
C PHE A 49 -8.18 -16.74 7.44
N LYS A 50 -8.49 -18.01 7.11
CA LYS A 50 -7.49 -19.06 6.89
C LYS A 50 -6.51 -18.69 5.78
N LYS A 51 -7.02 -18.18 4.66
CA LYS A 51 -6.18 -17.73 3.54
C LYS A 51 -5.29 -16.54 3.92
N GLN A 52 -5.84 -15.55 4.62
CA GLN A 52 -5.08 -14.40 5.08
C GLN A 52 -4.04 -14.80 6.13
N LEU A 53 -4.36 -15.69 7.06
CA LEU A 53 -3.44 -16.19 8.06
C LEU A 53 -2.23 -16.89 7.42
N PHE A 54 -2.47 -17.73 6.41
CA PHE A 54 -1.40 -18.36 5.63
C PHE A 54 -0.52 -17.32 4.92
N ALA A 55 -1.13 -16.36 4.24
CA ALA A 55 -0.40 -15.29 3.55
C ALA A 55 0.38 -14.40 4.55
N THR A 56 -0.20 -14.13 5.72
CA THR A 56 0.46 -13.39 6.79
C THR A 56 1.67 -14.15 7.35
N ALA A 57 1.53 -15.46 7.60
CA ALA A 57 2.65 -16.28 8.06
C ALA A 57 3.80 -16.29 7.04
N LEU A 58 3.48 -16.44 5.75
CA LEU A 58 4.46 -16.31 4.66
C LEU A 58 5.08 -14.90 4.62
N GLY A 59 4.27 -13.86 4.77
CA GLY A 59 4.75 -12.47 4.80
C GLY A 59 5.67 -12.18 5.99
N LEU A 60 5.37 -12.72 7.18
CA LEU A 60 6.25 -12.59 8.35
C LEU A 60 7.59 -13.31 8.14
N LEU A 61 7.58 -14.46 7.47
CA LEU A 61 8.80 -15.14 7.06
C LEU A 61 9.61 -14.27 6.07
N VAL A 62 8.95 -13.70 5.07
CA VAL A 62 9.59 -12.77 4.10
C VAL A 62 10.15 -11.54 4.83
N MET A 63 9.41 -10.98 5.78
CA MET A 63 9.86 -9.84 6.60
C MET A 63 11.12 -10.20 7.39
N ASP A 64 11.16 -11.35 8.06
CA ASP A 64 12.33 -11.81 8.82
C ASP A 64 13.53 -12.02 7.91
N LEU A 65 13.35 -12.73 6.78
CA LEU A 65 14.43 -12.96 5.81
C LEU A 65 14.95 -11.63 5.23
N ALA A 66 14.06 -10.73 4.80
CA ALA A 66 14.43 -9.43 4.26
C ALA A 66 15.17 -8.57 5.30
N SER A 67 14.80 -8.67 6.58
CA SER A 67 15.46 -7.93 7.67
C SER A 67 16.92 -8.35 7.89
N ARG A 68 17.26 -9.60 7.59
CA ARG A 68 18.61 -10.19 7.76
C ARG A 68 19.53 -9.89 6.57
N VAL A 69 18.96 -9.67 5.38
CA VAL A 69 19.71 -9.36 4.16
C VAL A 69 20.03 -7.87 4.13
N ASP A 70 21.24 -7.50 3.71
CA ASP A 70 21.60 -6.09 3.54
C ASP A 70 20.72 -5.46 2.44
N TYR A 71 19.96 -4.42 2.78
CA TYR A 71 19.07 -3.70 1.86
C TYR A 71 19.78 -3.18 0.60
N ARG A 72 21.10 -2.94 0.67
CA ARG A 72 21.93 -2.53 -0.47
C ARG A 72 21.94 -3.58 -1.58
N LEU A 73 21.83 -4.87 -1.21
CA LEU A 73 21.68 -5.94 -2.19
C LEU A 73 20.34 -5.83 -2.92
N SER A 74 19.24 -5.58 -2.19
CA SER A 74 17.92 -5.37 -2.80
C SER A 74 17.92 -4.15 -3.73
N VAL A 75 18.58 -3.05 -3.32
CA VAL A 75 18.75 -1.86 -4.17
C VAL A 75 19.61 -2.18 -5.40
N LYS A 76 20.66 -3.01 -5.28
CA LYS A 76 21.48 -3.42 -6.43
C LYS A 76 20.70 -4.26 -7.45
N LEU A 77 19.74 -5.06 -7.00
CA LEU A 77 18.88 -5.89 -7.85
C LEU A 77 17.66 -5.10 -8.41
N ALA A 78 17.48 -3.85 -8.01
CA ALA A 78 16.34 -3.04 -8.37
C ALA A 78 16.11 -2.87 -9.89
N PRO A 79 17.14 -2.73 -10.76
CA PRO A 79 16.92 -2.67 -12.21
C PRO A 79 16.25 -3.93 -12.76
N ALA A 80 16.66 -5.10 -12.30
CA ALA A 80 16.04 -6.37 -12.69
C ALA A 80 14.61 -6.48 -12.18
N ALA A 81 14.36 -6.10 -10.91
CA ALA A 81 13.03 -6.08 -10.32
C ALA A 81 12.10 -5.11 -11.08
N TYR A 82 12.60 -3.95 -11.50
CA TYR A 82 11.84 -2.97 -12.28
C TYR A 82 11.44 -3.52 -13.65
N ILE A 83 12.38 -4.09 -14.42
CA ILE A 83 12.09 -4.71 -15.72
C ILE A 83 11.07 -5.84 -15.54
N PHE A 84 11.24 -6.67 -14.52
CA PHE A 84 10.30 -7.74 -14.22
C PHE A 84 8.91 -7.21 -13.85
N SER A 85 8.81 -6.08 -13.14
CA SER A 85 7.53 -5.43 -12.83
C SER A 85 6.82 -4.91 -14.08
N LEU A 86 7.55 -4.37 -15.07
CA LEU A 86 7.00 -3.98 -16.37
C LEU A 86 6.45 -5.19 -17.11
N PHE A 87 7.22 -6.28 -17.15
CA PHE A 87 6.78 -7.52 -17.79
C PHE A 87 5.52 -8.08 -17.12
N LEU A 88 5.46 -8.17 -15.79
CA LEU A 88 4.29 -8.64 -15.05
C LEU A 88 3.07 -7.73 -15.27
N SER A 89 3.29 -6.40 -15.29
CA SER A 89 2.20 -5.44 -15.55
C SER A 89 1.66 -5.56 -16.98
N ALA A 90 2.52 -5.80 -17.97
CA ALA A 90 2.10 -6.10 -19.33
C ALA A 90 1.40 -7.46 -19.44
N ALA A 91 1.91 -8.48 -18.74
CA ALA A 91 1.32 -9.81 -18.73
C ALA A 91 -0.10 -9.82 -18.16
N VAL A 92 -0.39 -9.01 -17.14
CA VAL A 92 -1.74 -8.90 -16.58
C VAL A 92 -2.73 -8.26 -17.55
N LEU A 93 -2.28 -7.38 -18.44
CA LEU A 93 -3.14 -6.79 -19.48
C LEU A 93 -3.60 -7.85 -20.48
N LEU A 94 -2.70 -8.79 -20.82
CA LEU A 94 -2.92 -9.82 -21.82
C LEU A 94 -3.65 -11.06 -21.22
N PHE A 95 -3.19 -11.53 -20.08
CA PHE A 95 -3.59 -12.82 -19.48
C PHE A 95 -4.38 -12.68 -18.18
N GLY A 96 -4.60 -11.46 -17.68
CA GLY A 96 -5.30 -11.23 -16.42
C GLY A 96 -6.77 -11.62 -16.48
N GLN A 97 -7.28 -12.13 -15.35
CA GLN A 97 -8.71 -12.36 -15.19
C GLN A 97 -9.46 -11.05 -15.01
N GLU A 98 -10.56 -10.91 -15.72
CA GLU A 98 -11.45 -9.78 -15.57
C GLU A 98 -12.37 -10.00 -14.36
N ILE A 99 -12.20 -9.15 -13.35
CA ILE A 99 -13.03 -9.12 -12.15
C ILE A 99 -13.56 -7.69 -12.01
N ASN A 100 -14.87 -7.54 -11.95
CA ASN A 100 -15.55 -6.24 -11.86
C ASN A 100 -15.11 -5.23 -12.95
N GLY A 101 -14.96 -5.69 -14.19
CA GLY A 101 -14.63 -4.86 -15.35
C GLY A 101 -13.16 -4.46 -15.45
N SER A 102 -12.25 -5.09 -14.69
CA SER A 102 -10.81 -4.80 -14.79
C SER A 102 -9.95 -6.05 -14.58
N LYS A 103 -8.85 -6.13 -15.35
CA LYS A 103 -7.88 -7.23 -15.30
C LYS A 103 -6.74 -6.85 -14.33
N ARG A 104 -6.80 -7.35 -13.09
CA ARG A 104 -5.81 -6.97 -12.04
C ARG A 104 -5.06 -8.17 -11.47
N TRP A 105 -5.57 -9.39 -11.70
CA TRP A 105 -5.11 -10.60 -11.05
C TRP A 105 -4.60 -11.62 -12.05
N LEU A 106 -3.46 -12.24 -11.73
CA LEU A 106 -2.97 -13.43 -12.40
C LEU A 106 -3.26 -14.63 -11.51
N ASN A 107 -3.95 -15.65 -12.05
CA ASN A 107 -4.16 -16.89 -11.34
C ASN A 107 -3.00 -17.85 -11.61
N LEU A 108 -2.28 -18.16 -10.54
CA LEU A 108 -1.20 -19.15 -10.53
C LEU A 108 -1.70 -20.41 -9.79
N GLY A 109 -2.68 -21.09 -10.35
CA GLY A 109 -3.35 -22.22 -9.70
C GLY A 109 -4.19 -21.78 -8.50
N PRO A 110 -3.92 -22.25 -7.27
CA PRO A 110 -4.70 -21.91 -6.08
C PRO A 110 -4.39 -20.50 -5.53
N LEU A 111 -3.36 -19.84 -6.05
CA LEU A 111 -2.90 -18.53 -5.61
C LEU A 111 -3.27 -17.46 -6.64
N SER A 112 -3.92 -16.40 -6.19
CA SER A 112 -4.12 -15.18 -6.97
C SER A 112 -3.00 -14.19 -6.66
N PHE A 113 -2.32 -13.74 -7.70
CA PHE A 113 -1.21 -12.80 -7.61
C PHE A 113 -1.59 -11.47 -8.26
N GLN A 114 -1.36 -10.36 -7.56
CA GLN A 114 -1.60 -9.02 -8.08
C GLN A 114 -0.25 -8.36 -8.42
N PRO A 115 0.14 -8.26 -9.71
CA PRO A 115 1.43 -7.71 -10.13
C PRO A 115 1.70 -6.29 -9.65
N SER A 116 0.68 -5.46 -9.54
CA SER A 116 0.83 -4.07 -9.10
C SER A 116 1.32 -3.93 -7.65
N GLU A 117 1.12 -4.94 -6.78
CA GLU A 117 1.69 -4.95 -5.44
C GLU A 117 3.22 -5.07 -5.49
N PHE A 118 3.72 -5.96 -6.34
CA PHE A 118 5.15 -6.06 -6.62
C PHE A 118 5.70 -4.79 -7.27
N SER A 119 4.94 -4.18 -8.20
CA SER A 119 5.37 -2.98 -8.92
C SER A 119 5.62 -1.80 -7.98
N LYS A 120 4.84 -1.64 -6.89
CA LYS A 120 5.08 -0.60 -5.88
C LYS A 120 6.45 -0.74 -5.22
N VAL A 121 6.78 -1.96 -4.78
CA VAL A 121 8.09 -2.28 -4.17
C VAL A 121 9.23 -2.08 -5.17
N ALA A 122 9.07 -2.60 -6.40
CA ALA A 122 10.06 -2.50 -7.47
C ALA A 122 10.36 -1.04 -7.84
N VAL A 123 9.32 -0.18 -7.88
CA VAL A 123 9.49 1.26 -8.13
C VAL A 123 10.22 1.95 -6.99
N ILE A 124 9.88 1.66 -5.72
CA ILE A 124 10.62 2.22 -4.58
C ILE A 124 12.11 1.87 -4.70
N LEU A 125 12.43 0.58 -4.85
CA LEU A 125 13.81 0.12 -4.97
C LEU A 125 14.54 0.74 -6.16
N PHE A 126 13.88 0.82 -7.32
CA PHE A 126 14.48 1.35 -8.53
C PHE A 126 14.75 2.86 -8.45
N LEU A 127 13.82 3.64 -7.90
CA LEU A 127 14.04 5.07 -7.69
C LEU A 127 15.17 5.32 -6.69
N VAL A 128 15.26 4.51 -5.62
CA VAL A 128 16.38 4.56 -4.67
C VAL A 128 17.69 4.29 -5.38
N TRP A 129 17.76 3.23 -6.21
CA TRP A 129 18.93 2.90 -7.00
C TRP A 129 19.30 4.01 -7.99
N GLN A 130 18.34 4.53 -8.73
CA GLN A 130 18.55 5.56 -9.75
C GLN A 130 19.05 6.86 -9.12
N ILE A 131 18.41 7.32 -8.04
CA ILE A 131 18.76 8.57 -7.37
C ILE A 131 20.13 8.45 -6.72
N SER A 132 20.42 7.35 -6.03
CA SER A 132 21.70 7.15 -5.32
C SER A 132 22.89 6.99 -6.25
N ASN A 133 22.68 6.45 -7.46
CA ASN A 133 23.74 6.26 -8.45
C ASN A 133 23.94 7.48 -9.39
N THR A 134 23.13 8.52 -9.24
CA THR A 134 23.28 9.71 -10.06
C THR A 134 24.50 10.52 -9.60
N LYS A 135 25.59 10.53 -10.42
CA LYS A 135 26.84 11.24 -10.14
C LYS A 135 26.71 12.78 -10.23
N SER A 136 25.69 13.29 -10.93
CA SER A 136 25.39 14.70 -11.04
C SER A 136 24.58 15.16 -9.85
N LYS A 137 24.74 16.45 -9.45
CA LYS A 137 23.88 17.04 -8.40
C LYS A 137 22.42 16.77 -8.75
N THR A 138 21.67 16.19 -7.83
CA THR A 138 20.23 15.85 -7.97
C THR A 138 19.34 17.10 -8.12
N THR A 139 19.92 18.20 -8.60
CA THR A 139 19.31 19.51 -8.66
C THR A 139 19.17 19.95 -10.11
N GLY A 140 18.01 19.76 -10.69
CA GLY A 140 17.76 20.31 -12.01
C GLY A 140 16.56 19.67 -12.71
N PHE A 141 16.11 20.32 -13.78
CA PHE A 141 15.01 19.85 -14.61
C PHE A 141 15.28 18.44 -15.17
N TRP A 142 16.49 18.18 -15.64
CA TRP A 142 16.88 16.87 -16.18
C TRP A 142 16.80 15.71 -15.18
N PHE A 143 17.06 15.95 -13.91
CA PHE A 143 16.87 14.95 -12.86
C PHE A 143 15.40 14.53 -12.77
N ILE A 144 14.50 15.51 -12.77
CA ILE A 144 13.05 15.26 -12.71
C ILE A 144 12.59 14.52 -13.97
N CYS A 145 12.97 15.01 -15.17
CA CYS A 145 12.61 14.36 -16.43
C CYS A 145 13.07 12.89 -16.46
N ARG A 146 14.31 12.62 -16.08
CA ARG A 146 14.85 11.27 -16.04
C ARG A 146 14.09 10.38 -15.06
N THR A 147 13.74 10.89 -13.87
CA THR A 147 12.99 10.14 -12.87
C THR A 147 11.56 9.89 -13.33
N MET A 148 10.92 10.87 -13.98
CA MET A 148 9.60 10.70 -14.55
C MET A 148 9.59 9.72 -15.73
N MET A 149 10.58 9.76 -16.62
CA MET A 149 10.71 8.80 -17.73
C MET A 149 10.75 7.34 -17.26
N THR A 150 11.22 7.08 -16.05
CA THR A 150 11.22 5.73 -15.47
C THR A 150 9.95 5.43 -14.68
N LEU A 151 9.31 6.43 -14.11
CA LEU A 151 8.08 6.25 -13.33
C LEU A 151 6.84 6.07 -14.22
N LEU A 152 6.72 6.87 -15.28
CA LEU A 152 5.54 6.90 -16.15
C LEU A 152 5.21 5.57 -16.84
N PRO A 153 6.16 4.77 -17.35
CA PRO A 153 5.84 3.49 -17.97
C PRO A 153 5.13 2.52 -17.02
N VAL A 154 5.62 2.39 -15.78
CA VAL A 154 4.96 1.53 -14.78
C VAL A 154 3.61 2.10 -14.38
N ALA A 155 3.56 3.42 -14.10
CA ALA A 155 2.31 4.09 -13.73
C ALA A 155 1.27 4.00 -14.87
N GLY A 156 1.68 4.10 -16.13
CA GLY A 156 0.82 3.95 -17.30
C GLY A 156 0.27 2.53 -17.45
N LEU A 157 1.15 1.51 -17.41
CA LEU A 157 0.76 0.10 -17.50
C LEU A 157 -0.16 -0.32 -16.35
N VAL A 158 0.17 0.08 -15.12
CA VAL A 158 -0.69 -0.21 -13.96
C VAL A 158 -1.98 0.60 -14.02
N GLY A 159 -1.91 1.87 -14.43
CA GLY A 159 -3.04 2.80 -14.47
C GLY A 159 -4.10 2.43 -15.49
N SER A 160 -3.75 1.72 -16.57
CA SER A 160 -4.73 1.24 -17.55
C SER A 160 -5.81 0.36 -16.90
N ASN A 161 -5.46 -0.46 -15.91
CA ASN A 161 -6.39 -1.34 -15.20
C ASN A 161 -6.65 -0.94 -13.74
N ASN A 162 -5.73 -0.20 -13.11
CA ASN A 162 -5.82 0.20 -11.71
C ASN A 162 -5.27 1.60 -11.49
N LEU A 163 -6.10 2.62 -11.79
CA LEU A 163 -5.73 4.02 -11.63
C LEU A 163 -5.29 4.34 -10.20
N SER A 164 -5.95 3.74 -9.21
CA SER A 164 -5.66 3.99 -7.79
C SER A 164 -4.24 3.58 -7.40
N THR A 165 -3.80 2.42 -7.87
CA THR A 165 -2.41 1.97 -7.63
C THR A 165 -1.42 2.83 -8.42
N ALA A 166 -1.79 3.31 -9.62
CA ALA A 166 -0.95 4.25 -10.38
C ALA A 166 -0.78 5.58 -9.61
N VAL A 167 -1.83 6.08 -8.97
CA VAL A 167 -1.76 7.28 -8.11
C VAL A 167 -0.81 7.05 -6.93
N ILE A 168 -0.85 5.88 -6.29
CA ILE A 168 0.10 5.52 -5.23
C ILE A 168 1.53 5.53 -5.76
N ILE A 169 1.78 4.89 -6.91
CA ILE A 169 3.10 4.82 -7.55
C ILE A 169 3.63 6.23 -7.87
N LEU A 170 2.80 7.09 -8.47
CA LEU A 170 3.15 8.47 -8.76
C LEU A 170 3.43 9.27 -7.49
N GLY A 171 2.60 9.11 -6.46
CA GLY A 171 2.77 9.76 -5.16
C GLY A 171 4.09 9.38 -4.47
N ILE A 172 4.45 8.09 -4.49
CA ILE A 172 5.75 7.60 -4.00
C ILE A 172 6.89 8.28 -4.76
N GLY A 173 6.80 8.31 -6.09
CA GLY A 173 7.82 8.93 -6.94
C GLY A 173 8.00 10.42 -6.67
N VAL A 174 6.91 11.17 -6.56
CA VAL A 174 6.92 12.61 -6.24
C VAL A 174 7.54 12.86 -4.88
N LEU A 175 7.19 12.08 -3.85
CA LEU A 175 7.77 12.20 -2.51
C LEU A 175 9.27 11.86 -2.50
N LEU A 176 9.70 10.82 -3.20
CA LEU A 176 11.13 10.47 -3.29
C LEU A 176 11.94 11.55 -4.03
N ILE A 177 11.39 12.16 -5.09
CA ILE A 177 12.00 13.30 -5.76
C ILE A 177 12.13 14.49 -4.80
N PHE A 178 11.08 14.77 -4.02
CA PHE A 178 11.09 15.86 -3.03
C PHE A 178 12.14 15.63 -1.93
N VAL A 179 12.24 14.41 -1.39
CA VAL A 179 13.24 14.06 -0.38
C VAL A 179 14.66 14.20 -0.94
N ALA A 180 14.88 13.80 -2.20
CA ALA A 180 16.18 13.91 -2.86
C ALA A 180 16.54 15.36 -3.24
N ASN A 181 15.55 16.20 -3.52
CA ASN A 181 15.71 17.59 -3.98
C ASN A 181 14.52 18.44 -3.48
N PRO A 182 14.62 19.04 -2.28
CA PRO A 182 13.50 19.74 -1.64
C PRO A 182 13.26 21.14 -2.24
N ARG A 183 12.85 21.20 -3.51
CA ARG A 183 12.47 22.43 -4.22
C ARG A 183 10.95 22.51 -4.32
N TYR A 184 10.31 23.35 -3.53
CA TYR A 184 8.86 23.48 -3.44
C TYR A 184 8.18 23.77 -4.79
N LEU A 185 8.77 24.62 -5.66
CA LEU A 185 8.20 24.93 -6.95
C LEU A 185 8.16 23.71 -7.88
N GLN A 186 9.21 22.87 -7.85
CA GLN A 186 9.25 21.64 -8.64
C GLN A 186 8.26 20.60 -8.10
N PHE A 187 8.10 20.54 -6.79
CA PHE A 187 7.11 19.68 -6.14
C PHE A 187 5.69 20.07 -6.54
N LEU A 188 5.36 21.37 -6.54
CA LEU A 188 4.04 21.88 -6.99
C LEU A 188 3.81 21.59 -8.48
N ALA A 189 4.84 21.77 -9.32
CA ALA A 189 4.74 21.45 -10.75
C ALA A 189 4.50 19.95 -10.99
N LEU A 190 5.17 19.08 -10.24
CA LEU A 190 4.96 17.63 -10.30
C LEU A 190 3.56 17.23 -9.80
N GLY A 191 3.08 17.88 -8.74
CA GLY A 191 1.71 17.70 -8.24
C GLY A 191 0.68 18.10 -9.30
N GLY A 192 0.87 19.25 -9.95
CA GLY A 192 0.02 19.69 -11.07
C GLY A 192 0.05 18.73 -12.26
N ALA A 193 1.23 18.24 -12.64
CA ALA A 193 1.37 17.22 -13.71
C ALA A 193 0.70 15.90 -13.33
N GLY A 194 0.78 15.49 -12.06
CA GLY A 194 0.07 14.31 -11.52
C GLY A 194 -1.45 14.45 -11.61
N ILE A 195 -1.99 15.64 -11.29
CA ILE A 195 -3.42 15.93 -11.45
C ILE A 195 -3.82 15.86 -12.93
N GLY A 196 -3.00 16.42 -13.83
CA GLY A 196 -3.21 16.31 -15.27
C GLY A 196 -3.22 14.86 -15.77
N PHE A 197 -2.28 14.03 -15.29
CA PHE A 197 -2.25 12.59 -15.57
C PHE A 197 -3.56 11.90 -15.12
N ILE A 198 -4.00 12.15 -13.89
CA ILE A 198 -5.25 11.59 -13.36
C ILE A 198 -6.44 12.04 -14.23
N ALA A 199 -6.51 13.31 -14.61
CA ALA A 199 -7.59 13.85 -15.44
C ALA A 199 -7.66 13.16 -16.81
N VAL A 200 -6.52 12.96 -17.48
CA VAL A 200 -6.44 12.23 -18.76
C VAL A 200 -6.93 10.78 -18.60
N PHE A 201 -6.46 10.08 -17.55
CA PHE A 201 -6.87 8.70 -17.30
C PHE A 201 -8.35 8.57 -16.89
N LEU A 202 -8.91 9.57 -16.20
CA LEU A 202 -10.34 9.62 -15.89
C LEU A 202 -11.17 9.79 -17.16
N ALA A 203 -10.73 10.68 -18.06
CA ALA A 203 -11.46 10.96 -19.31
C ALA A 203 -11.36 9.80 -20.33
N ALA A 204 -10.34 8.95 -20.24
CA ALA A 204 -10.10 7.85 -21.18
C ALA A 204 -11.15 6.73 -21.11
N GLU A 205 -11.84 6.56 -19.99
CA GLU A 205 -12.74 5.42 -19.75
C GLU A 205 -14.07 5.88 -19.13
N SER A 206 -15.19 5.57 -19.79
CA SER A 206 -16.52 5.99 -19.36
C SER A 206 -16.91 5.47 -17.97
N TYR A 207 -16.51 4.26 -17.59
CA TYR A 207 -16.79 3.71 -16.26
C TYR A 207 -16.13 4.50 -15.12
N ARG A 208 -15.03 5.21 -15.40
CA ARG A 208 -14.36 6.07 -14.41
C ARG A 208 -15.11 7.37 -14.20
N LEU A 209 -15.69 7.93 -15.26
CA LEU A 209 -16.58 9.08 -15.16
C LEU A 209 -17.88 8.73 -14.40
N GLU A 210 -18.44 7.52 -14.64
CA GLU A 210 -19.57 7.00 -13.87
C GLU A 210 -19.26 6.97 -12.36
N ARG A 211 -18.06 6.59 -11.95
CA ARG A 211 -17.65 6.62 -10.53
C ARG A 211 -17.65 8.02 -9.92
N LEU A 212 -17.33 9.06 -10.69
CA LEU A 212 -17.43 10.44 -10.22
C LEU A 212 -18.89 10.86 -10.02
N ALA A 213 -19.79 10.44 -10.91
CA ALA A 213 -21.22 10.70 -10.77
C ALA A 213 -21.80 9.98 -9.54
N ILE A 214 -21.42 8.71 -9.33
CA ILE A 214 -21.81 7.92 -8.16
C ILE A 214 -21.28 8.55 -6.86
N TRP A 215 -20.04 9.02 -6.87
CA TRP A 215 -19.45 9.68 -5.70
C TRP A 215 -20.20 10.93 -5.28
N ARG A 216 -20.63 11.73 -6.27
CA ARG A 216 -21.37 12.98 -6.04
C ARG A 216 -22.77 12.72 -5.50
N ASP A 217 -23.48 11.75 -6.09
CA ASP A 217 -24.87 11.43 -5.76
C ASP A 217 -25.04 9.89 -5.60
N PRO A 218 -24.48 9.27 -4.55
CA PRO A 218 -24.46 7.81 -4.43
C PRO A 218 -25.86 7.19 -4.32
N GLU A 219 -26.85 7.94 -3.82
CA GLU A 219 -28.23 7.48 -3.66
C GLU A 219 -28.96 7.24 -5.01
N LYS A 220 -28.49 7.88 -6.09
CA LYS A 220 -29.12 7.77 -7.41
C LYS A 220 -28.67 6.52 -8.20
N TYR A 221 -27.67 5.80 -7.72
CA TYR A 221 -27.04 4.71 -8.45
C TYR A 221 -26.97 3.44 -7.62
N GLU A 222 -27.31 2.27 -8.19
CA GLU A 222 -27.16 0.99 -7.50
C GLU A 222 -25.73 0.75 -7.00
N LYS A 223 -24.71 1.14 -7.80
CA LYS A 223 -23.31 1.01 -7.42
C LYS A 223 -22.90 1.94 -6.28
N GLY A 224 -23.70 2.94 -5.93
CA GLY A 224 -23.52 3.81 -4.76
C GLY A 224 -23.93 3.15 -3.45
N PHE A 225 -24.67 2.04 -3.52
CA PHE A 225 -25.12 1.29 -2.34
C PHE A 225 -23.98 0.94 -1.38
N GLN A 226 -22.84 0.48 -1.91
CA GLN A 226 -21.65 0.18 -1.09
C GLN A 226 -21.19 1.39 -0.26
N THR A 227 -21.14 2.57 -0.87
CA THR A 227 -20.73 3.81 -0.21
C THR A 227 -21.70 4.20 0.89
N ILE A 228 -23.01 4.16 0.60
CA ILE A 228 -24.07 4.52 1.57
C ILE A 228 -24.02 3.58 2.77
N GLN A 229 -23.96 2.27 2.54
CA GLN A 229 -23.90 1.29 3.62
C GLN A 229 -22.60 1.40 4.44
N GLY A 230 -21.49 1.74 3.79
CA GLY A 230 -20.23 2.04 4.48
C GLY A 230 -20.35 3.27 5.41
N LEU A 231 -21.02 4.34 4.94
CA LEU A 231 -21.28 5.52 5.76
C LEU A 231 -22.24 5.22 6.93
N TYR A 232 -23.26 4.38 6.70
CA TYR A 232 -24.15 3.92 7.78
C TYR A 232 -23.40 3.10 8.81
N ALA A 233 -22.45 2.25 8.39
CA ALA A 233 -21.58 1.52 9.31
C ALA A 233 -20.81 2.49 10.21
N ILE A 234 -20.14 3.48 9.61
CA ILE A 234 -19.38 4.50 10.37
C ILE A 234 -20.30 5.25 11.35
N GLY A 235 -21.43 5.76 10.85
CA GLY A 235 -22.36 6.56 11.66
C GLY A 235 -23.02 5.77 12.79
N SER A 236 -23.31 4.49 12.56
CA SER A 236 -23.99 3.64 13.55
C SER A 236 -23.10 3.12 14.68
N GLY A 237 -21.75 3.23 14.52
CA GLY A 237 -20.81 2.79 15.54
C GLY A 237 -20.78 3.65 16.80
N GLY A 238 -21.13 4.94 16.70
CA GLY A 238 -21.06 5.87 17.84
C GLY A 238 -19.65 5.96 18.43
N ILE A 239 -19.55 6.21 19.75
CA ILE A 239 -18.25 6.41 20.43
C ILE A 239 -17.57 5.06 20.70
N PHE A 240 -18.29 4.08 21.23
CA PHE A 240 -17.75 2.80 21.72
C PHE A 240 -17.96 1.62 20.77
N GLY A 241 -18.71 1.80 19.69
CA GLY A 241 -19.08 0.72 18.77
C GLY A 241 -20.21 -0.17 19.28
N LYS A 242 -20.65 -1.08 18.41
CA LYS A 242 -21.68 -2.10 18.72
C LYS A 242 -21.08 -3.34 19.38
N GLY A 243 -19.78 -3.39 19.58
CA GLY A 243 -19.02 -4.54 20.06
C GLY A 243 -18.47 -5.39 18.91
N PHE A 244 -17.34 -6.03 19.18
CA PHE A 244 -16.66 -6.90 18.21
C PHE A 244 -17.59 -8.05 17.77
N GLY A 245 -17.67 -8.29 16.46
CA GLY A 245 -18.56 -9.31 15.91
C GLY A 245 -20.01 -8.88 15.71
N ASN A 246 -20.43 -7.69 16.17
CA ASN A 246 -21.83 -7.24 16.19
C ASN A 246 -22.18 -6.22 15.08
N SER A 247 -21.32 -6.03 14.08
CA SER A 247 -21.68 -5.22 12.92
C SER A 247 -22.87 -5.82 12.18
N LEU A 248 -23.89 -5.01 11.90
CA LEU A 248 -25.01 -5.39 11.04
C LEU A 248 -24.62 -5.26 9.57
N GLN A 249 -23.82 -4.27 9.25
CA GLN A 249 -23.47 -3.95 7.89
C GLN A 249 -22.61 -5.03 7.19
N LYS A 250 -21.86 -5.82 7.96
CA LYS A 250 -21.10 -6.97 7.43
C LYS A 250 -21.99 -8.15 6.97
N LEU A 251 -23.25 -8.18 7.38
CA LEU A 251 -24.20 -9.26 7.05
C LEU A 251 -24.74 -9.16 5.60
N GLY A 252 -23.93 -8.68 4.67
CA GLY A 252 -24.25 -8.57 3.27
C GLY A 252 -24.74 -7.19 2.82
N PHE A 253 -24.93 -6.24 3.74
CA PHE A 253 -25.29 -4.87 3.41
C PHE A 253 -24.12 -4.11 2.78
N VAL A 254 -22.90 -4.25 3.32
CA VAL A 254 -21.69 -3.72 2.67
C VAL A 254 -21.09 -4.79 1.76
N PRO A 255 -21.16 -4.65 0.43
CA PRO A 255 -20.49 -5.56 -0.49
C PRO A 255 -18.96 -5.54 -0.24
N GLU A 256 -18.33 -6.72 -0.29
CA GLU A 256 -16.89 -6.85 -0.14
C GLU A 256 -16.33 -6.17 1.14
N ALA A 257 -17.10 -6.24 2.26
CA ALA A 257 -16.76 -5.63 3.54
C ALA A 257 -15.34 -5.98 4.04
N GLN A 258 -14.83 -7.16 3.69
CA GLN A 258 -13.49 -7.62 4.05
C GLN A 258 -12.35 -6.98 3.24
N ASN A 259 -12.64 -6.29 2.13
CA ASN A 259 -11.65 -5.72 1.23
C ASN A 259 -11.40 -4.23 1.54
N ASP A 260 -11.81 -3.34 0.65
CA ASP A 260 -11.58 -1.89 0.71
C ASP A 260 -12.45 -1.16 1.76
N MET A 261 -13.58 -1.76 2.17
CA MET A 261 -14.51 -1.17 3.13
C MET A 261 -14.33 -1.69 4.56
N ILE A 262 -13.28 -2.46 4.85
CA ILE A 262 -13.09 -3.06 6.19
C ILE A 262 -13.02 -2.01 7.30
N PHE A 263 -12.49 -0.82 7.02
CA PHE A 263 -12.41 0.26 8.01
C PHE A 263 -13.80 0.73 8.46
N SER A 264 -14.84 0.69 7.59
CA SER A 264 -16.21 1.00 8.00
C SER A 264 -16.76 -0.01 9.01
N ILE A 265 -16.41 -1.30 8.84
CA ILE A 265 -16.80 -2.35 9.81
C ILE A 265 -16.05 -2.17 11.13
N VAL A 266 -14.76 -1.81 11.08
CA VAL A 266 -14.00 -1.45 12.29
C VAL A 266 -14.68 -0.29 13.02
N CYS A 267 -15.11 0.77 12.30
CA CYS A 267 -15.83 1.89 12.90
C CYS A 267 -17.17 1.44 13.53
N GLU A 268 -17.94 0.56 12.88
CA GLU A 268 -19.20 0.07 13.41
C GLU A 268 -19.02 -0.77 14.69
N GLU A 269 -18.01 -1.66 14.69
CA GLU A 269 -17.79 -2.58 15.81
C GLU A 269 -17.10 -1.94 17.00
N THR A 270 -16.15 -1.03 16.77
CA THR A 270 -15.30 -0.43 17.83
C THR A 270 -15.53 1.05 18.06
N GLY A 271 -16.40 1.66 17.26
CA GLY A 271 -16.75 3.08 17.35
C GLY A 271 -15.61 4.02 16.96
N ILE A 272 -15.79 5.30 17.27
CA ILE A 272 -14.78 6.35 17.03
C ILE A 272 -13.48 6.05 17.77
N LEU A 273 -13.53 5.48 18.98
CA LEU A 273 -12.34 5.16 19.75
C LEU A 273 -11.48 4.09 19.07
N GLY A 274 -12.08 3.02 18.56
CA GLY A 274 -11.34 1.99 17.83
C GLY A 274 -10.82 2.47 16.48
N ALA A 275 -11.61 3.27 15.75
CA ALA A 275 -11.18 3.93 14.52
C ALA A 275 -9.97 4.83 14.77
N PHE A 276 -10.04 5.68 15.81
CA PHE A 276 -8.93 6.55 16.20
C PHE A 276 -7.69 5.74 16.60
N LEU A 277 -7.85 4.70 17.42
CA LEU A 277 -6.72 3.83 17.80
C LEU A 277 -6.06 3.18 16.59
N THR A 278 -6.86 2.69 15.63
CA THR A 278 -6.33 2.11 14.39
C THR A 278 -5.51 3.12 13.60
N LEU A 279 -6.04 4.33 13.39
CA LEU A 279 -5.34 5.40 12.67
C LEU A 279 -4.11 5.91 13.45
N PHE A 280 -4.19 5.95 14.77
CA PHE A 280 -3.08 6.33 15.64
C PHE A 280 -1.92 5.33 15.53
N LEU A 281 -2.19 4.02 15.49
CA LEU A 281 -1.16 2.99 15.25
C LEU A 281 -0.49 3.16 13.88
N PHE A 282 -1.26 3.46 12.82
CA PHE A 282 -0.67 3.82 11.53
C PHE A 282 0.16 5.09 11.60
N GLY A 283 -0.30 6.10 12.33
CA GLY A 283 0.45 7.34 12.57
C GLY A 283 1.80 7.07 13.23
N ILE A 284 1.84 6.21 14.25
CA ILE A 284 3.08 5.80 14.92
C ILE A 284 3.98 5.00 13.95
N LEU A 285 3.42 4.11 13.12
CA LEU A 285 4.18 3.36 12.11
C LEU A 285 4.86 4.31 11.12
N ILE A 286 4.10 5.23 10.54
CA ILE A 286 4.59 6.23 9.58
C ILE A 286 5.66 7.12 10.24
N TRP A 287 5.41 7.57 11.46
CA TRP A 287 6.37 8.33 12.27
C TRP A 287 7.66 7.55 12.52
N ARG A 288 7.55 6.25 12.84
CA ARG A 288 8.75 5.41 13.06
C ARG A 288 9.58 5.25 11.80
N LEU A 289 8.93 5.04 10.64
CA LEU A 289 9.61 5.01 9.33
C LEU A 289 10.29 6.35 9.00
N CYS A 290 9.65 7.48 9.34
CA CYS A 290 10.25 8.81 9.21
C CYS A 290 11.52 8.95 10.07
N ILE A 291 11.47 8.54 11.35
CA ILE A 291 12.64 8.54 12.23
C ILE A 291 13.76 7.67 11.67
N LEU A 292 13.44 6.50 11.11
CA LEU A 292 14.44 5.64 10.47
C LEU A 292 15.07 6.32 9.25
N ALA A 293 14.28 6.97 8.41
CA ALA A 293 14.77 7.72 7.25
C ALA A 293 15.71 8.87 7.69
N LEU A 294 15.30 9.66 8.66
CA LEU A 294 16.08 10.83 9.16
C LEU A 294 17.39 10.43 9.84
N ASN A 295 17.41 9.29 10.54
CA ASN A 295 18.58 8.81 11.27
C ASN A 295 19.49 7.91 10.41
N CYS A 296 19.17 7.69 9.15
CA CYS A 296 20.02 6.90 8.26
C CYS A 296 21.23 7.72 7.80
N ARG A 297 22.41 7.09 7.73
CA ARG A 297 23.67 7.77 7.36
C ARG A 297 23.91 7.79 5.85
N ASP A 298 23.29 6.90 5.11
CA ASP A 298 23.45 6.78 3.68
C ASP A 298 22.15 7.10 2.92
N LEU A 299 22.32 7.69 1.76
CA LEU A 299 21.20 8.14 0.93
C LEU A 299 20.26 6.99 0.52
N GLN A 300 20.80 5.79 0.29
CA GLN A 300 19.97 4.63 -0.12
C GLN A 300 19.00 4.23 0.99
N GLY A 301 19.47 4.11 2.22
CA GLY A 301 18.62 3.78 3.36
C GLY A 301 17.60 4.88 3.68
N THR A 302 18.03 6.16 3.60
CA THR A 302 17.11 7.30 3.77
C THR A 302 15.97 7.25 2.77
N LEU A 303 16.29 7.12 1.47
CA LEU A 303 15.30 7.09 0.40
C LEU A 303 14.42 5.84 0.48
N LEU A 304 14.98 4.68 0.85
CA LEU A 304 14.21 3.45 0.99
C LEU A 304 13.16 3.56 2.10
N CYS A 305 13.55 4.01 3.30
CA CYS A 305 12.60 4.23 4.38
C CYS A 305 11.58 5.33 4.04
N ALA A 306 11.99 6.40 3.35
CA ALA A 306 11.09 7.46 2.90
C ALA A 306 10.09 6.95 1.85
N GLY A 307 10.51 6.08 0.92
CA GLY A 307 9.62 5.47 -0.08
C GLY A 307 8.59 4.53 0.54
N ILE A 308 9.01 3.69 1.49
CA ILE A 308 8.12 2.80 2.24
C ILE A 308 7.14 3.62 3.10
N MET A 309 7.62 4.66 3.77
CA MET A 309 6.79 5.60 4.52
C MET A 309 5.73 6.26 3.62
N ALA A 310 6.15 6.74 2.45
CA ALA A 310 5.26 7.35 1.48
C ALA A 310 4.17 6.38 1.03
N HIS A 311 4.54 5.14 0.70
CA HIS A 311 3.60 4.10 0.31
C HIS A 311 2.54 3.87 1.41
N MET A 312 2.98 3.63 2.66
CA MET A 312 2.07 3.43 3.79
C MET A 312 1.13 4.62 4.01
N ALA A 313 1.69 5.83 4.04
CA ALA A 313 0.92 7.05 4.29
C ALA A 313 -0.14 7.28 3.21
N ILE A 314 0.24 7.21 1.94
CA ILE A 314 -0.67 7.43 0.81
C ILE A 314 -1.78 6.38 0.81
N GLN A 315 -1.44 5.10 1.01
CA GLN A 315 -2.43 4.03 0.97
C GLN A 315 -3.44 4.13 2.11
N VAL A 316 -3.00 4.44 3.33
CA VAL A 316 -3.89 4.66 4.49
C VAL A 316 -4.80 5.87 4.25
N VAL A 317 -4.24 7.00 3.84
CA VAL A 317 -5.01 8.23 3.58
C VAL A 317 -6.06 8.01 2.50
N LEU A 318 -5.68 7.36 1.39
CA LEU A 318 -6.60 7.09 0.29
C LEU A 318 -7.70 6.10 0.70
N ASN A 319 -7.42 5.06 1.48
CA ASN A 319 -8.45 4.14 1.95
C ASN A 319 -9.46 4.86 2.86
N VAL A 320 -8.98 5.62 3.84
CA VAL A 320 -9.86 6.38 4.74
C VAL A 320 -10.69 7.39 3.97
N ALA A 321 -10.10 8.11 3.01
CA ALA A 321 -10.81 9.08 2.18
C ALA A 321 -11.90 8.43 1.31
N VAL A 322 -11.68 7.20 0.81
CA VAL A 322 -12.69 6.41 0.09
C VAL A 322 -13.82 6.01 1.01
N VAL A 323 -13.49 5.41 2.16
CA VAL A 323 -14.48 4.86 3.09
C VAL A 323 -15.37 5.96 3.69
N THR A 324 -14.82 7.17 3.87
CA THR A 324 -15.57 8.37 4.32
C THR A 324 -16.25 9.14 3.18
N ASN A 325 -16.23 8.60 1.95
CA ASN A 325 -16.76 9.26 0.75
C ASN A 325 -16.17 10.67 0.50
N THR A 326 -14.95 10.94 0.97
CA THR A 326 -14.23 12.20 0.66
C THR A 326 -13.72 12.20 -0.79
N ILE A 327 -13.41 11.03 -1.33
CA ILE A 327 -13.02 10.81 -2.73
C ILE A 327 -13.82 9.63 -3.31
N PRO A 328 -13.92 9.52 -4.65
CA PRO A 328 -14.61 8.41 -5.30
C PRO A 328 -14.07 7.05 -4.86
N ASN A 329 -14.94 6.02 -4.83
CA ASN A 329 -14.51 4.66 -4.49
C ASN A 329 -13.48 4.14 -5.51
N THR A 330 -12.30 3.77 -4.99
CA THR A 330 -11.14 3.37 -5.79
C THR A 330 -10.71 1.93 -5.56
N GLY A 331 -11.26 1.25 -4.56
CA GLY A 331 -10.91 -0.14 -4.23
C GLY A 331 -9.51 -0.30 -3.62
N ILE A 332 -8.97 0.74 -2.97
CA ILE A 332 -7.69 0.68 -2.25
C ILE A 332 -7.91 0.01 -0.89
N THR A 333 -7.11 -1.00 -0.60
CA THR A 333 -7.16 -1.73 0.67
C THR A 333 -6.40 -1.00 1.78
N LEU A 334 -6.82 -1.18 3.04
CA LEU A 334 -6.10 -0.69 4.22
C LEU A 334 -4.92 -1.65 4.54
N PRO A 335 -3.67 -1.15 4.60
CA PRO A 335 -2.49 -1.99 4.83
C PRO A 335 -2.65 -2.88 6.07
N PHE A 336 -2.22 -4.14 5.99
CA PHE A 336 -2.26 -5.17 7.06
C PHE A 336 -3.67 -5.55 7.56
N VAL A 337 -4.69 -4.72 7.35
CA VAL A 337 -6.04 -4.92 7.90
C VAL A 337 -6.98 -5.55 6.87
N SER A 338 -6.99 -5.04 5.64
CA SER A 338 -7.85 -5.57 4.58
C SER A 338 -7.42 -6.96 4.11
N TYR A 339 -8.39 -7.72 3.61
CA TYR A 339 -8.12 -8.97 2.92
C TYR A 339 -7.30 -8.71 1.64
N GLY A 340 -6.18 -9.42 1.51
CA GLY A 340 -5.32 -9.33 0.34
C GLY A 340 -4.03 -10.12 0.55
N GLY A 341 -4.06 -11.43 0.20
CA GLY A 341 -2.93 -12.31 0.44
C GLY A 341 -1.62 -11.81 -0.18
N THR A 342 -1.64 -11.41 -1.45
CA THR A 342 -0.45 -10.85 -2.12
C THR A 342 -0.02 -9.53 -1.48
N SER A 343 -0.97 -8.64 -1.18
CA SER A 343 -0.69 -7.33 -0.60
C SER A 343 0.03 -7.45 0.75
N VAL A 344 -0.48 -8.30 1.67
CA VAL A 344 0.13 -8.44 2.99
C VAL A 344 1.56 -8.98 2.92
N VAL A 345 1.86 -9.88 1.98
CA VAL A 345 3.23 -10.43 1.80
C VAL A 345 4.19 -9.33 1.36
N PHE A 346 3.81 -8.50 0.39
CA PHE A 346 4.68 -7.40 -0.06
C PHE A 346 4.82 -6.29 0.99
N LEU A 347 3.74 -5.92 1.67
CA LEU A 347 3.78 -4.95 2.76
C LEU A 347 4.70 -5.39 3.90
N LEU A 348 4.63 -6.67 4.31
CA LEU A 348 5.54 -7.23 5.30
C LEU A 348 6.98 -7.30 4.77
N GLY A 349 7.17 -7.61 3.48
CA GLY A 349 8.48 -7.53 2.84
C GLY A 349 9.09 -6.12 2.89
N GLU A 350 8.30 -5.08 2.64
CA GLU A 350 8.73 -3.67 2.80
C GLU A 350 9.12 -3.36 4.25
N MET A 351 8.36 -3.84 5.24
CA MET A 351 8.74 -3.68 6.64
C MET A 351 10.05 -4.40 6.95
N GLY A 352 10.28 -5.57 6.34
CA GLY A 352 11.56 -6.28 6.42
C GLY A 352 12.72 -5.48 5.85
N LEU A 353 12.53 -4.81 4.71
CA LEU A 353 13.54 -3.90 4.14
C LEU A 353 13.82 -2.70 5.06
N ALA A 354 12.81 -2.10 5.67
CA ALA A 354 12.99 -1.02 6.66
C ALA A 354 13.75 -1.50 7.91
N LEU A 355 13.45 -2.72 8.38
CA LEU A 355 14.19 -3.36 9.48
C LEU A 355 15.65 -3.63 9.10
N SER A 356 15.91 -4.06 7.85
CA SER A 356 17.27 -4.22 7.33
C SER A 356 18.05 -2.90 7.36
N VAL A 357 17.42 -1.78 6.97
CA VAL A 357 18.05 -0.45 7.09
C VAL A 357 18.41 -0.16 8.54
N SER A 358 17.51 -0.48 9.50
CA SER A 358 17.78 -0.22 10.91
C SER A 358 18.96 -1.01 11.47
N SER A 359 19.12 -2.28 11.04
CA SER A 359 20.18 -3.19 11.52
C SER A 359 21.54 -2.93 10.87
N HIS A 360 21.57 -2.45 9.63
CA HIS A 360 22.82 -2.21 8.88
C HIS A 360 23.31 -0.75 8.92
N ARG A 361 22.61 0.13 9.61
CA ARG A 361 22.95 1.56 9.72
C ARG A 361 24.25 1.85 10.50
N HIS A 362 24.73 0.90 11.32
CA HIS A 362 25.93 1.04 12.18
C HIS A 362 27.23 0.54 11.54
N GLY A 363 27.21 0.00 10.32
CA GLY A 363 28.35 -0.70 9.71
C GLY A 363 29.42 0.16 9.05
N ARG A 364 29.52 1.49 9.26
CA ARG A 364 30.66 2.32 8.84
C ARG A 364 30.92 3.45 9.82
N ILE A 365 31.71 3.13 10.85
CA ILE A 365 32.60 4.09 11.47
C ILE A 365 34.01 3.58 11.12
N THR A 366 34.60 4.08 10.07
CA THR A 366 36.03 4.40 9.84
C THR A 366 36.10 5.16 8.53
#